data_ad7dbbc8cd05f2a6579b01e08fe8cd4f
#
_entry.id   ad7dbbc8cd05f2a6579b01e08fe8cd4f
#
_cell.length_a   1.000
_cell.length_b   1.000
_cell.length_c   1.000
_cell.angle_alpha   90.00
_cell.angle_beta   90.00
_cell.angle_gamma   90.00
#
_symmetry.space_group_name_H-M   'P 1'
#
loop_
_entity.id
_entity.type
_entity.pdbx_description
1 polymer ?
#
loop_
_entity_poly.entity_id
_entity_poly.type
_entity_poly.pdbx_seq_one_letter_code
_entity_poly.pdbx_strand_id
1 'polypeptide(L)'
;MTQGNEVKLSDYFGKPIVLNFWASWCGPCQSEMPDFQAAYEALGEDVQFLMVNMTDGSRETLESAQDYIAQQGFTFPVLFDTASSAAIAYGVYSLPTTYFIDAQGNGIAQARGAIDAETLQTGIDMIYTP
;
A
#
# COMPACT_ATOMS: atom_id res chain seq x y z
N MET A 1 -6.96 7.55 -3.82
CA MET A 1 -8.11 8.42 -3.59
C MET A 1 -9.20 7.72 -2.84
N THR A 2 -9.63 8.31 -1.76
CA THR A 2 -10.76 7.85 -1.00
C THR A 2 -11.92 8.79 -1.26
N GLN A 3 -13.15 8.26 -1.40
CA GLN A 3 -14.37 9.04 -1.51
C GLN A 3 -14.34 10.08 -2.64
N GLY A 4 -13.65 9.79 -3.74
CA GLY A 4 -13.63 10.64 -4.91
C GLY A 4 -12.66 11.83 -4.83
N ASN A 5 -12.02 12.05 -3.71
CA ASN A 5 -11.05 13.13 -3.57
C ASN A 5 -9.69 12.69 -4.12
N GLU A 6 -9.06 13.59 -4.86
CA GLU A 6 -7.74 13.34 -5.41
C GLU A 6 -6.66 13.64 -4.38
N VAL A 7 -5.71 12.70 -4.20
CA VAL A 7 -4.57 12.91 -3.33
C VAL A 7 -3.29 12.59 -4.08
N LYS A 8 -2.20 13.24 -3.70
CA LYS A 8 -0.88 13.03 -4.29
C LYS A 8 0.03 12.41 -3.24
N LEU A 9 0.96 11.56 -3.68
CA LEU A 9 1.92 10.96 -2.77
C LEU A 9 2.69 12.04 -2.00
N SER A 10 3.02 13.15 -2.67
CA SER A 10 3.76 14.25 -2.02
C SER A 10 3.01 14.86 -0.83
N ASP A 11 1.69 14.68 -0.76
CA ASP A 11 0.91 15.15 0.38
C ASP A 11 1.27 14.40 1.67
N TYR A 12 1.91 13.25 1.55
CA TYR A 12 2.30 12.40 2.68
C TYR A 12 3.79 12.49 3.02
N PHE A 13 4.56 13.27 2.29
CA PHE A 13 5.97 13.43 2.58
C PHE A 13 6.17 14.07 3.96
N GLY A 14 7.27 13.75 4.62
CA GLY A 14 7.56 14.17 5.98
C GLY A 14 7.63 13.01 6.94
N LYS A 15 7.07 11.86 6.53
CA LYS A 15 7.21 10.58 7.22
C LYS A 15 7.69 9.55 6.21
N PRO A 16 8.39 8.51 6.67
CA PRO A 16 8.64 7.36 5.79
C PRO A 16 7.33 6.75 5.32
N ILE A 17 7.30 6.20 4.11
CA ILE A 17 6.08 5.68 3.50
C ILE A 17 6.29 4.24 3.07
N VAL A 18 5.37 3.36 3.46
CA VAL A 18 5.21 2.03 2.90
C VAL A 18 4.04 2.10 1.92
N LEU A 19 4.35 2.00 0.64
CA LEU A 19 3.37 2.12 -0.44
C LEU A 19 3.16 0.76 -1.08
N ASN A 20 1.96 0.21 -0.96
CA ASN A 20 1.65 -1.14 -1.45
C ASN A 20 0.52 -1.07 -2.48
N PHE A 21 0.70 -1.75 -3.60
CA PHE A 21 -0.32 -1.88 -4.64
C PHE A 21 -0.94 -3.27 -4.55
N TRP A 22 -2.28 -3.34 -4.48
CA TRP A 22 -2.99 -4.59 -4.24
C TRP A 22 -4.35 -4.62 -4.93
N ALA A 23 -4.96 -5.80 -4.97
CA ALA A 23 -6.35 -5.97 -5.39
C ALA A 23 -6.97 -7.10 -4.58
N SER A 24 -8.30 -7.06 -4.41
CA SER A 24 -8.99 -8.06 -3.61
C SER A 24 -9.00 -9.45 -4.27
N TRP A 25 -8.86 -9.51 -5.61
CA TRP A 25 -8.82 -10.77 -6.34
C TRP A 25 -7.43 -11.43 -6.33
N CYS A 26 -6.44 -10.75 -5.80
CA CYS A 26 -5.04 -11.17 -5.86
C CYS A 26 -4.70 -12.02 -4.63
N GLY A 27 -4.52 -13.33 -4.82
CA GLY A 27 -4.19 -14.25 -3.73
C GLY A 27 -2.92 -13.88 -2.96
N PRO A 28 -1.79 -13.64 -3.64
CA PRO A 28 -0.56 -13.20 -2.95
C PRO A 28 -0.74 -11.91 -2.18
N CYS A 29 -1.55 -10.95 -2.69
CA CYS A 29 -1.86 -9.73 -1.95
C CYS A 29 -2.56 -10.06 -0.64
N GLN A 30 -3.56 -10.94 -0.69
CA GLN A 30 -4.32 -11.34 0.48
C GLN A 30 -3.42 -11.99 1.54
N SER A 31 -2.43 -12.78 1.10
CA SER A 31 -1.56 -13.51 2.02
C SER A 31 -0.65 -12.59 2.83
N GLU A 32 -0.28 -11.43 2.29
CA GLU A 32 0.62 -10.51 2.99
C GLU A 32 -0.10 -9.45 3.83
N MET A 33 -1.38 -9.20 3.57
CA MET A 33 -2.10 -8.09 4.22
C MET A 33 -2.18 -8.17 5.74
N PRO A 34 -2.33 -9.35 6.36
CA PRO A 34 -2.29 -9.41 7.83
C PRO A 34 -0.98 -8.90 8.42
N ASP A 35 0.15 -9.14 7.76
CA ASP A 35 1.45 -8.64 8.23
C ASP A 35 1.54 -7.12 8.08
N PHE A 36 0.97 -6.56 7.00
CA PHE A 36 0.90 -5.11 6.83
C PHE A 36 0.01 -4.48 7.90
N GLN A 37 -1.11 -5.12 8.24
CA GLN A 37 -1.98 -4.63 9.31
C GLN A 37 -1.26 -4.63 10.65
N ALA A 38 -0.53 -5.71 10.96
CA ALA A 38 0.21 -5.79 12.21
C ALA A 38 1.29 -4.70 12.30
N ALA A 39 2.02 -4.47 11.20
CA ALA A 39 3.03 -3.42 11.15
C ALA A 39 2.40 -2.04 11.29
N TYR A 40 1.26 -1.83 10.66
CA TYR A 40 0.52 -0.57 10.78
C TYR A 40 0.08 -0.31 12.22
N GLU A 41 -0.42 -1.32 12.91
CA GLU A 41 -0.84 -1.16 14.31
C GLU A 41 0.33 -0.79 15.20
N ALA A 42 1.53 -1.32 14.90
CA ALA A 42 2.71 -1.05 15.70
C ALA A 42 3.37 0.30 15.36
N LEU A 43 3.38 0.70 14.09
CA LEU A 43 4.21 1.80 13.61
C LEU A 43 3.46 2.90 12.86
N GLY A 44 2.13 2.81 12.77
CA GLY A 44 1.33 3.70 11.92
C GLY A 44 1.38 5.18 12.31
N GLU A 45 1.83 5.51 13.51
CA GLU A 45 1.99 6.92 13.90
C GLU A 45 3.27 7.53 13.33
N ASP A 46 4.30 6.72 13.13
CA ASP A 46 5.62 7.18 12.68
C ASP A 46 5.88 6.88 11.20
N VAL A 47 5.27 5.81 10.69
CA VAL A 47 5.42 5.38 9.29
C VAL A 47 4.05 5.47 8.64
N GLN A 48 3.98 6.15 7.50
CA GLN A 48 2.74 6.26 6.73
C GLN A 48 2.57 5.01 5.89
N PHE A 49 1.48 4.27 6.13
CA PHE A 49 1.10 3.14 5.29
C PHE A 49 0.06 3.61 4.30
N LEU A 50 0.28 3.33 3.03
CA LEU A 50 -0.67 3.65 1.95
C LEU A 50 -0.89 2.39 1.14
N MET A 51 -2.06 1.79 1.31
CA MET A 51 -2.43 0.57 0.60
C MET A 51 -3.29 0.96 -0.58
N VAL A 52 -2.68 1.02 -1.76
CA VAL A 52 -3.31 1.53 -2.99
C VAL A 52 -3.97 0.37 -3.74
N ASN A 53 -5.28 0.42 -3.80
CA ASN A 53 -6.07 -0.58 -4.52
C ASN A 53 -6.08 -0.27 -6.02
N MET A 54 -5.83 -1.28 -6.83
CA MET A 54 -5.89 -1.19 -8.29
C MET A 54 -7.34 -1.32 -8.73
N THR A 55 -8.06 -0.21 -8.65
CA THR A 55 -9.52 -0.15 -8.89
C THR A 55 -9.76 0.13 -10.38
N ASP A 56 -9.54 -0.89 -11.22
CA ASP A 56 -9.61 -0.73 -12.68
C ASP A 56 -11.03 -0.73 -13.23
N GLY A 57 -12.03 -1.02 -12.39
CA GLY A 57 -13.44 -1.02 -12.82
C GLY A 57 -13.87 -2.30 -13.52
N SER A 58 -12.95 -3.24 -13.72
CA SER A 58 -13.20 -4.51 -14.40
C SER A 58 -13.05 -5.68 -13.42
N ARG A 59 -11.82 -6.07 -13.10
CA ARG A 59 -11.57 -7.13 -12.12
C ARG A 59 -11.73 -6.63 -10.69
N GLU A 60 -11.56 -5.32 -10.48
CA GLU A 60 -11.68 -4.71 -9.15
C GLU A 60 -12.51 -3.45 -9.25
N THR A 61 -13.58 -3.39 -8.46
CA THR A 61 -14.41 -2.20 -8.33
C THR A 61 -14.18 -1.57 -6.96
N LEU A 62 -14.60 -0.32 -6.80
CA LEU A 62 -14.55 0.35 -5.50
C LEU A 62 -15.30 -0.46 -4.46
N GLU A 63 -16.48 -0.97 -4.83
CA GLU A 63 -17.32 -1.77 -3.91
C GLU A 63 -16.62 -3.07 -3.49
N SER A 64 -16.04 -3.83 -4.45
CA SER A 64 -15.38 -5.09 -4.11
C SER A 64 -14.17 -4.87 -3.21
N ALA A 65 -13.42 -3.79 -3.43
CA ALA A 65 -12.27 -3.46 -2.60
C ALA A 65 -12.68 -3.08 -1.19
N GLN A 66 -13.70 -2.22 -1.08
CA GLN A 66 -14.21 -1.78 0.22
C GLN A 66 -14.80 -2.95 1.00
N ASP A 67 -15.54 -3.84 0.34
CA ASP A 67 -16.12 -5.02 0.98
C ASP A 67 -15.05 -5.95 1.52
N TYR A 68 -13.99 -6.16 0.74
CA TYR A 68 -12.88 -7.00 1.19
C TYR A 68 -12.23 -6.46 2.47
N ILE A 69 -11.90 -5.15 2.48
CA ILE A 69 -11.29 -4.51 3.64
C ILE A 69 -12.21 -4.61 4.87
N ALA A 70 -13.51 -4.38 4.68
CA ALA A 70 -14.48 -4.46 5.78
C ALA A 70 -14.59 -5.88 6.33
N GLN A 71 -14.64 -6.88 5.45
CA GLN A 71 -14.75 -8.28 5.86
C GLN A 71 -13.52 -8.75 6.64
N GLN A 72 -12.34 -8.27 6.27
CA GLN A 72 -11.09 -8.64 6.94
C GLN A 72 -10.83 -7.82 8.20
N GLY A 73 -11.52 -6.71 8.38
CA GLY A 73 -11.33 -5.84 9.53
C GLY A 73 -10.02 -5.04 9.50
N PHE A 74 -9.44 -4.83 8.33
CA PHE A 74 -8.22 -4.03 8.21
C PHE A 74 -8.50 -2.57 8.45
N THR A 75 -7.58 -1.88 9.13
CA THR A 75 -7.71 -0.46 9.49
C THR A 75 -6.61 0.42 8.90
N PHE A 76 -5.65 -0.15 8.18
CA PHE A 76 -4.62 0.66 7.50
C PHE A 76 -5.27 1.59 6.46
N PRO A 77 -4.61 2.72 6.17
CA PRO A 77 -5.13 3.64 5.14
C PRO A 77 -5.17 3.01 3.76
N VAL A 78 -6.30 3.16 3.07
CA VAL A 78 -6.51 2.61 1.73
C VAL A 78 -6.82 3.73 0.76
N LEU A 79 -6.14 3.73 -0.37
CA LEU A 79 -6.41 4.64 -1.47
C LEU A 79 -6.87 3.81 -2.68
N PHE A 80 -7.61 4.44 -3.59
CA PHE A 80 -8.18 3.74 -4.75
C PHE A 80 -7.68 4.40 -6.03
N ASP A 81 -6.91 3.65 -6.81
CA ASP A 81 -6.33 4.14 -8.07
C ASP A 81 -7.29 3.87 -9.24
N THR A 82 -8.37 4.64 -9.27
CA THR A 82 -9.46 4.41 -10.22
C THR A 82 -9.09 4.71 -11.67
N ALA A 83 -8.10 5.56 -11.89
CA ALA A 83 -7.63 5.92 -13.23
C ALA A 83 -6.32 5.22 -13.62
N SER A 84 -5.83 4.32 -12.77
CA SER A 84 -4.55 3.63 -12.94
C SER A 84 -3.35 4.58 -13.03
N SER A 85 -3.50 5.83 -12.62
CA SER A 85 -2.45 6.83 -12.76
C SER A 85 -1.27 6.55 -11.83
N ALA A 86 -1.52 6.08 -10.62
CA ALA A 86 -0.44 5.73 -9.69
C ALA A 86 0.30 4.49 -10.18
N ALA A 87 -0.42 3.48 -10.65
CA ALA A 87 0.20 2.27 -11.18
C ALA A 87 1.11 2.60 -12.36
N ILE A 88 0.66 3.46 -13.26
CA ILE A 88 1.46 3.88 -14.41
C ILE A 88 2.69 4.66 -13.95
N ALA A 89 2.51 5.62 -13.04
CA ALA A 89 3.59 6.47 -12.55
C ALA A 89 4.70 5.67 -11.88
N TYR A 90 4.35 4.61 -11.16
CA TYR A 90 5.32 3.77 -10.44
C TYR A 90 5.74 2.53 -11.23
N GLY A 91 5.24 2.36 -12.44
CA GLY A 91 5.61 1.22 -13.28
C GLY A 91 5.13 -0.12 -12.73
N VAL A 92 3.98 -0.12 -12.07
CA VAL A 92 3.42 -1.34 -11.48
C VAL A 92 2.78 -2.18 -12.58
N TYR A 93 3.28 -3.39 -12.76
CA TYR A 93 2.75 -4.32 -13.77
C TYR A 93 2.39 -5.68 -13.19
N SER A 94 2.64 -5.88 -11.91
CA SER A 94 2.27 -7.10 -11.21
C SER A 94 1.88 -6.77 -9.77
N LEU A 95 1.06 -7.61 -9.16
CA LEU A 95 0.59 -7.42 -7.80
C LEU A 95 0.98 -8.63 -6.94
N PRO A 96 1.30 -8.41 -5.69
CA PRO A 96 1.48 -7.10 -5.05
C PRO A 96 2.83 -6.49 -5.39
N THR A 97 2.93 -5.17 -5.27
CA THR A 97 4.22 -4.46 -5.37
C THR A 97 4.29 -3.47 -4.21
N THR A 98 5.42 -3.44 -3.53
CA THR A 98 5.62 -2.59 -2.37
C THR A 98 6.84 -1.71 -2.58
N TYR A 99 6.68 -0.42 -2.29
CA TYR A 99 7.77 0.56 -2.31
C TYR A 99 8.02 1.08 -0.91
N PHE A 100 9.29 1.21 -0.57
CA PHE A 100 9.74 1.77 0.69
C PHE A 100 10.37 3.13 0.39
N ILE A 101 9.75 4.19 0.92
CA ILE A 101 10.07 5.59 0.56
C ILE A 101 10.47 6.32 1.83
N ASP A 102 11.60 7.04 1.80
CA ASP A 102 12.05 7.77 2.98
C ASP A 102 11.23 9.05 3.21
N ALA A 103 11.47 9.72 4.33
CA ALA A 103 10.70 10.90 4.71
C ALA A 103 10.86 12.06 3.73
N GLN A 104 11.92 12.07 2.93
CA GLN A 104 12.17 13.09 1.92
C GLN A 104 11.55 12.75 0.56
N GLY A 105 10.91 11.61 0.45
CA GLY A 105 10.24 11.21 -0.79
C GLY A 105 11.10 10.38 -1.74
N ASN A 106 12.27 9.92 -1.28
CA ASN A 106 13.15 9.10 -2.11
C ASN A 106 12.76 7.62 -2.03
N GLY A 107 12.65 6.96 -3.16
CA GLY A 107 12.40 5.52 -3.22
C GLY A 107 13.67 4.76 -2.88
N ILE A 108 13.69 4.10 -1.74
CA ILE A 108 14.89 3.43 -1.22
C ILE A 108 14.92 1.96 -1.62
N ALA A 109 13.77 1.29 -1.63
CA ALA A 109 13.69 -0.13 -1.97
C ALA A 109 12.32 -0.46 -2.53
N GLN A 110 12.23 -1.59 -3.24
CA GLN A 110 10.95 -2.11 -3.70
C GLN A 110 10.96 -3.64 -3.66
N ALA A 111 9.77 -4.21 -3.55
CA ALA A 111 9.59 -5.66 -3.61
C ALA A 111 8.43 -5.96 -4.56
N ARG A 112 8.64 -6.90 -5.48
CA ARG A 112 7.59 -7.42 -6.35
C ARG A 112 7.20 -8.80 -5.85
N GLY A 113 5.88 -9.01 -5.73
CA GLY A 113 5.36 -10.23 -5.14
C GLY A 113 5.14 -10.12 -3.64
N ALA A 114 4.51 -11.13 -3.07
CA ALA A 114 4.19 -11.15 -1.64
C ALA A 114 5.47 -11.20 -0.80
N ILE A 115 5.47 -10.44 0.28
CA ILE A 115 6.59 -10.43 1.24
C ILE A 115 6.07 -10.85 2.61
N ASP A 116 6.94 -11.47 3.39
CA ASP A 116 6.61 -11.88 4.75
C ASP A 116 6.88 -10.75 5.75
N ALA A 117 6.54 -11.00 7.01
CA ALA A 117 6.71 -10.00 8.07
C ALA A 117 8.16 -9.57 8.23
N GLU A 118 9.10 -10.50 8.11
CA GLU A 118 10.53 -10.20 8.24
C GLU A 118 11.01 -9.31 7.10
N THR A 119 10.63 -9.61 5.87
CA THR A 119 11.00 -8.82 4.71
C THR A 119 10.38 -7.42 4.79
N LEU A 120 9.13 -7.33 5.22
CA LEU A 120 8.45 -6.04 5.43
C LEU A 120 9.22 -5.21 6.47
N GLN A 121 9.61 -5.82 7.58
CA GLN A 121 10.35 -5.11 8.62
C GLN A 121 11.73 -4.67 8.12
N THR A 122 12.39 -5.48 7.32
CA THR A 122 13.69 -5.11 6.71
C THR A 122 13.54 -3.86 5.85
N GLY A 123 12.49 -3.80 5.03
CA GLY A 123 12.23 -2.60 4.21
C GLY A 123 11.94 -1.38 5.07
N ILE A 124 11.14 -1.54 6.12
CA ILE A 124 10.82 -0.44 7.03
C ILE A 124 12.09 0.08 7.71
N ASP A 125 12.99 -0.83 8.14
CA ASP A 125 14.26 -0.44 8.79
C ASP A 125 15.15 0.41 7.88
N MET A 126 15.00 0.28 6.57
CA MET A 126 15.76 1.08 5.60
C MET A 126 15.29 2.54 5.54
N ILE A 127 14.04 2.80 5.92
CA ILE A 127 13.43 4.14 5.76
C ILE A 127 13.07 4.78 7.10
N TYR A 128 13.10 4.02 8.20
CA TYR A 128 12.67 4.51 9.50
C TYR A 128 13.60 4.02 10.60
N THR A 129 14.05 4.97 11.43
CA THR A 129 14.85 4.67 12.63
C THR A 129 14.07 5.20 13.83
N PRO A 130 13.69 4.34 14.76
CA PRO A 130 12.96 4.79 15.95
C PRO A 130 13.77 5.73 16.84
#